data_98016a3de92c95a5619fb0ed577fd65f
#
_entry.id   98016a3de92c95a5619fb0ed577fd65f
#
_cell.length_a   1.000
_cell.length_b   1.000
_cell.length_c   1.000
_cell.angle_alpha   90.00
_cell.angle_beta   90.00
_cell.angle_gamma   90.00
#
_symmetry.space_group_name_H-M   'P 1'
#
loop_
_entity.id
_entity.type
_entity.pdbx_description
1 polymer ?
#
loop_
_entity_poly.entity_id
_entity_poly.type
_entity_poly.pdbx_seq_one_letter_code
_entity_poly.pdbx_strand_id
1 'polypeptide(L)'
;ASAEIVVSLGIGEEKDSLTFVVDGEEYKKYEYDFVARENSIHAVLEISVSKGKALIGTASLMPADNIRGMRKDTIALLKELDSPIYRWPGGNFVSGYEWRDGIGDRDRRPPRRNPAWTGVEHNDFGTDEFIDFCREISTVPAIAVNTGFGDPNSAAEWVAYCNGKSDSYSGGLRTSNGNPEPFDVEYWCVGNEMFGTWQLGYMQLHHYTEKHNRTARAMWERDPSIKLIGVGAIGGINEENDPTAAALNRGWSRGMLEDSADYMTWISEHFYSGRVPWNDDEELPLIEHVSLLKDNIRKIVGQHRELQRSLGNLKGRTIPIAMDEWNYWHREYKYGELGCVYDLGDSLGVAAGLHEYFRQSDIIAMANYAQTVNVIGCIKTTKTDAEFATTGLILKMYREMFGSTPINIETVFEPYDISAAIQKDGSGVTIGIVNPTSESVEVQIDFRNAKLAKVGDHHYVSGQERSAHNRPGEPRQVDITVDRGVSVSDYFSVPPLSSNIFVVSFN
;
A
#
# COMPACT_ATOMS: atom_id res chain seq x y z
N ALA A 1 41.47 13.18 23.87
CA ALA A 1 42.42 12.89 22.81
C ALA A 1 41.75 13.11 21.50
N SER A 2 42.40 13.75 20.53
CA SER A 2 41.89 13.95 19.18
C SER A 2 42.19 12.73 18.29
N ALA A 3 41.30 12.43 17.34
CA ALA A 3 41.52 11.45 16.31
C ALA A 3 41.38 12.12 14.94
N GLU A 4 42.17 11.65 13.97
CA GLU A 4 42.11 12.09 12.60
C GLU A 4 41.42 11.00 11.77
N ILE A 5 40.28 11.35 11.15
CA ILE A 5 39.45 10.46 10.36
C ILE A 5 39.60 10.84 8.89
N VAL A 6 39.81 9.84 8.05
CA VAL A 6 39.79 9.99 6.60
C VAL A 6 38.59 9.23 6.07
N VAL A 7 37.75 9.93 5.32
CA VAL A 7 36.63 9.32 4.58
C VAL A 7 36.90 9.48 3.10
N SER A 8 36.81 8.39 2.35
CA SER A 8 37.03 8.42 0.90
C SER A 8 35.98 7.60 0.17
N LEU A 9 35.61 8.07 -1.03
CA LEU A 9 34.70 7.38 -1.95
C LEU A 9 35.36 7.30 -3.33
N GLY A 10 35.42 6.12 -3.93
CA GLY A 10 35.99 5.96 -5.26
C GLY A 10 36.34 4.53 -5.63
N ILE A 11 37.10 4.39 -6.71
CA ILE A 11 37.51 3.11 -7.30
C ILE A 11 39.03 3.04 -7.31
N GLY A 12 39.60 1.98 -6.74
CA GLY A 12 41.06 1.79 -6.73
C GLY A 12 41.81 2.98 -6.11
N GLU A 13 42.69 3.61 -6.88
CA GLU A 13 43.46 4.78 -6.47
C GLU A 13 42.71 6.10 -6.72
N GLU A 14 41.68 6.11 -7.57
CA GLU A 14 40.88 7.28 -7.86
C GLU A 14 39.75 7.45 -6.83
N LYS A 15 40.10 8.11 -5.72
CA LYS A 15 39.17 8.39 -4.62
C LYS A 15 39.06 9.90 -4.38
N ASP A 16 37.83 10.36 -4.20
CA ASP A 16 37.59 11.64 -3.54
C ASP A 16 37.67 11.42 -2.02
N SER A 17 38.36 12.29 -1.30
CA SER A 17 38.63 12.09 0.13
C SER A 17 38.59 13.37 0.92
N LEU A 18 38.12 13.24 2.17
CA LEU A 18 38.09 14.28 3.16
C LEU A 18 38.80 13.79 4.42
N THR A 19 39.56 14.68 5.04
CA THR A 19 40.16 14.46 6.36
C THR A 19 39.58 15.45 7.35
N PHE A 20 39.15 14.99 8.53
CA PHE A 20 38.71 15.86 9.61
C PHE A 20 39.19 15.36 10.97
N VAL A 21 39.28 16.27 11.91
CA VAL A 21 39.70 15.99 13.29
C VAL A 21 38.48 15.87 14.19
N VAL A 22 38.37 14.75 14.85
CA VAL A 22 37.37 14.48 15.89
C VAL A 22 37.99 14.68 17.26
N ASP A 23 37.36 15.51 18.06
CA ASP A 23 37.75 15.78 19.43
C ASP A 23 36.53 15.73 20.38
N GLY A 24 36.77 15.45 21.65
CA GLY A 24 35.73 15.40 22.68
C GLY A 24 35.23 13.99 22.96
N GLU A 25 34.20 13.91 23.80
CA GLU A 25 33.59 12.66 24.30
C GLU A 25 32.15 12.47 23.77
N GLU A 26 31.61 13.49 23.07
CA GLU A 26 30.27 13.49 22.52
C GLU A 26 30.29 13.13 21.03
N TYR A 27 29.27 12.40 20.58
CA TYR A 27 29.05 12.15 19.15
C TYR A 27 28.73 13.47 18.44
N LYS A 28 29.40 13.71 17.31
CA LYS A 28 29.17 14.84 16.42
C LYS A 28 28.86 14.34 15.02
N LYS A 29 27.94 14.99 14.33
CA LYS A 29 27.62 14.72 12.92
C LYS A 29 28.61 15.47 12.03
N TYR A 30 29.11 14.79 11.02
CA TYR A 30 29.94 15.34 9.95
C TYR A 30 29.29 15.03 8.62
N GLU A 31 29.14 16.01 7.76
CA GLU A 31 28.53 15.90 6.44
C GLU A 31 29.52 16.31 5.38
N TYR A 32 29.53 15.58 4.26
CA TYR A 32 30.40 15.86 3.12
C TYR A 32 29.76 15.41 1.82
N ASP A 33 29.86 16.23 0.78
CA ASP A 33 29.38 15.92 -0.57
C ASP A 33 30.53 15.34 -1.40
N PHE A 34 30.45 14.07 -1.75
CA PHE A 34 31.33 13.44 -2.70
C PHE A 34 30.83 13.67 -4.12
N VAL A 35 31.76 13.95 -5.05
CA VAL A 35 31.46 14.06 -6.47
C VAL A 35 31.94 12.81 -7.18
N ALA A 36 30.98 11.96 -7.62
CA ALA A 36 31.30 10.79 -8.43
C ALA A 36 31.83 11.23 -9.81
N ARG A 37 32.96 10.70 -10.22
CA ARG A 37 33.59 11.01 -11.51
C ARG A 37 33.05 10.14 -12.64
N GLU A 38 32.58 8.95 -12.30
CA GLU A 38 31.99 7.98 -13.21
C GLU A 38 30.95 7.11 -12.53
N ASN A 39 30.14 6.43 -13.32
CA ASN A 39 29.20 5.42 -12.81
C ASN A 39 29.95 4.12 -12.51
N SER A 40 29.76 3.54 -11.34
CA SER A 40 30.41 2.30 -10.95
C SER A 40 29.59 1.48 -9.97
N ILE A 41 29.64 0.16 -10.12
CA ILE A 41 29.16 -0.82 -9.15
C ILE A 41 30.27 -1.28 -8.19
N HIS A 42 31.51 -0.79 -8.37
CA HIS A 42 32.69 -1.18 -7.60
C HIS A 42 33.26 -0.05 -6.73
N ALA A 43 32.55 1.08 -6.64
CA ALA A 43 32.96 2.16 -5.75
C ALA A 43 32.91 1.71 -4.29
N VAL A 44 33.90 2.13 -3.51
CA VAL A 44 34.02 1.79 -2.09
C VAL A 44 34.01 3.08 -1.28
N LEU A 45 33.10 3.15 -0.30
CA LEU A 45 33.18 4.12 0.78
C LEU A 45 34.07 3.54 1.87
N GLU A 46 35.18 4.22 2.14
CA GLU A 46 36.14 3.82 3.19
C GLU A 46 36.20 4.88 4.29
N ILE A 47 36.08 4.44 5.52
CA ILE A 47 36.26 5.30 6.71
C ILE A 47 37.46 4.73 7.48
N SER A 48 38.51 5.52 7.62
CA SER A 48 39.72 5.10 8.30
C SER A 48 40.18 6.12 9.36
N VAL A 49 40.92 5.65 10.32
CA VAL A 49 41.50 6.48 11.39
C VAL A 49 42.99 6.53 11.14
N SER A 50 43.51 7.67 10.68
CA SER A 50 44.95 7.85 10.43
C SER A 50 45.72 8.10 11.71
N LYS A 51 45.07 8.68 12.75
CA LYS A 51 45.69 8.99 14.02
C LYS A 51 44.68 8.93 15.17
N GLY A 52 45.03 8.35 16.30
CA GLY A 52 44.22 8.30 17.52
C GLY A 52 43.22 7.14 17.52
N LYS A 53 42.08 7.35 18.18
CA LYS A 53 40.95 6.42 18.31
C LYS A 53 39.66 7.21 18.20
N ALA A 54 38.70 6.68 17.45
CA ALA A 54 37.35 7.23 17.33
C ALA A 54 36.31 6.12 17.45
N LEU A 55 35.11 6.49 17.89
CA LEU A 55 33.92 5.65 17.82
C LEU A 55 33.03 6.21 16.72
N ILE A 56 32.58 5.33 15.83
CA ILE A 56 31.64 5.66 14.76
C ILE A 56 30.30 5.11 15.17
N GLY A 57 29.31 5.98 15.34
CA GLY A 57 27.95 5.61 15.71
C GLY A 57 27.16 5.09 14.50
N THR A 58 27.08 5.90 13.46
CA THR A 58 26.38 5.56 12.23
C THR A 58 27.07 6.22 11.03
N ALA A 59 26.84 5.69 9.83
CA ALA A 59 27.27 6.28 8.58
C ALA A 59 26.18 6.05 7.51
N SER A 60 25.94 7.06 6.69
CA SER A 60 24.93 7.01 5.62
C SER A 60 25.53 7.65 4.36
N LEU A 61 25.26 7.04 3.22
CA LEU A 61 25.61 7.58 1.91
C LEU A 61 24.38 7.49 1.01
N MET A 62 23.93 8.63 0.50
CA MET A 62 22.76 8.69 -0.38
C MET A 62 22.97 9.72 -1.50
N PRO A 63 22.25 9.63 -2.63
CA PRO A 63 22.29 10.64 -3.67
C PRO A 63 21.99 12.04 -3.13
N ALA A 64 22.72 13.06 -3.57
CA ALA A 64 22.52 14.43 -3.11
C ALA A 64 21.15 15.01 -3.48
N ASP A 65 20.52 14.49 -4.53
CA ASP A 65 19.18 14.87 -5.01
C ASP A 65 18.04 14.07 -4.37
N ASN A 66 18.34 13.32 -3.29
CA ASN A 66 17.31 12.64 -2.53
C ASN A 66 16.28 13.62 -1.97
N ILE A 67 15.05 13.18 -1.78
CA ILE A 67 13.97 13.95 -1.18
C ILE A 67 13.82 13.50 0.27
N ARG A 68 14.44 14.22 1.22
CA ARG A 68 14.42 13.91 2.66
C ARG A 68 14.85 12.46 3.01
N GLY A 69 15.81 11.94 2.26
CA GLY A 69 16.28 10.56 2.39
C GLY A 69 15.55 9.55 1.51
N MET A 70 14.55 9.96 0.75
CA MET A 70 13.80 9.12 -0.18
C MET A 70 14.34 9.25 -1.61
N ARG A 71 14.26 8.19 -2.38
CA ARG A 71 14.71 8.18 -3.79
C ARG A 71 13.82 9.06 -4.64
N LYS A 72 14.41 9.99 -5.37
CA LYS A 72 13.71 10.95 -6.24
C LYS A 72 12.91 10.28 -7.36
N ASP A 73 13.50 9.26 -8.02
CA ASP A 73 12.83 8.51 -9.09
C ASP A 73 11.59 7.77 -8.59
N THR A 74 11.69 7.14 -7.43
CA THR A 74 10.58 6.43 -6.79
C THR A 74 9.48 7.40 -6.35
N ILE A 75 9.84 8.54 -5.76
CA ILE A 75 8.88 9.60 -5.40
C ILE A 75 8.16 10.16 -6.64
N ALA A 76 8.85 10.28 -7.77
CA ALA A 76 8.23 10.71 -9.03
C ALA A 76 7.12 9.73 -9.47
N LEU A 77 7.39 8.43 -9.46
CA LEU A 77 6.39 7.40 -9.78
C LEU A 77 5.23 7.36 -8.77
N LEU A 78 5.51 7.56 -7.49
CA LEU A 78 4.48 7.62 -6.45
C LEU A 78 3.56 8.84 -6.63
N LYS A 79 4.08 9.99 -7.07
CA LYS A 79 3.28 11.16 -7.45
C LYS A 79 2.42 10.89 -8.69
N GLU A 80 2.96 10.19 -9.68
CA GLU A 80 2.20 9.77 -10.85
C GLU A 80 1.10 8.75 -10.52
N LEU A 81 1.34 7.87 -9.54
CA LEU A 81 0.35 6.91 -9.06
C LEU A 81 -0.84 7.59 -8.39
N ASP A 82 -0.62 8.75 -7.76
CA ASP A 82 -1.64 9.60 -7.10
C ASP A 82 -2.56 8.82 -6.16
N SER A 83 -2.02 7.88 -5.39
CA SER A 83 -2.81 7.10 -4.44
C SER A 83 -3.42 7.99 -3.35
N PRO A 84 -4.72 7.87 -3.06
CA PRO A 84 -5.39 8.76 -2.11
C PRO A 84 -5.00 8.52 -0.66
N ILE A 85 -4.50 7.32 -0.32
CA ILE A 85 -4.18 6.94 1.04
C ILE A 85 -3.05 5.90 1.06
N TYR A 86 -2.15 6.02 2.03
CA TYR A 86 -1.13 5.01 2.33
C TYR A 86 -1.26 4.52 3.75
N ARG A 87 -1.12 3.19 3.94
CA ARG A 87 -1.13 2.52 5.23
C ARG A 87 0.30 2.15 5.63
N TRP A 88 0.72 2.57 6.84
CA TRP A 88 2.05 2.29 7.42
C TRP A 88 1.97 2.33 8.97
N PRO A 89 2.84 1.62 9.71
CA PRO A 89 3.49 0.39 9.29
C PRO A 89 2.43 -0.69 9.07
N GLY A 90 2.77 -1.80 8.46
CA GLY A 90 1.78 -2.83 8.18
C GLY A 90 2.34 -4.23 8.25
N GLY A 91 1.53 -5.19 7.86
CA GLY A 91 1.89 -6.59 7.85
C GLY A 91 2.32 -7.13 9.21
N ASN A 92 3.10 -8.20 9.18
CA ASN A 92 3.61 -8.83 10.40
C ASN A 92 4.56 -7.90 11.21
N PHE A 93 5.22 -6.97 10.54
CA PHE A 93 6.18 -6.03 11.15
C PHE A 93 5.56 -5.19 12.28
N VAL A 94 4.32 -4.70 12.11
CA VAL A 94 3.69 -3.79 13.07
C VAL A 94 3.58 -4.38 14.48
N SER A 95 3.40 -5.70 14.59
CA SER A 95 3.24 -6.37 15.89
C SER A 95 4.48 -6.38 16.77
N GLY A 96 5.66 -6.12 16.18
CA GLY A 96 6.92 -5.98 16.90
C GLY A 96 7.49 -4.56 16.92
N TYR A 97 6.81 -3.60 16.28
CA TYR A 97 7.31 -2.24 16.10
C TYR A 97 7.05 -1.36 17.33
N GLU A 98 8.11 -0.73 17.84
CA GLU A 98 8.02 0.33 18.85
C GLU A 98 8.15 1.70 18.15
N TRP A 99 7.05 2.42 18.02
CA TRP A 99 6.99 3.67 17.27
C TRP A 99 7.90 4.78 17.83
N ARG A 100 8.20 4.74 19.15
CA ARG A 100 9.10 5.71 19.77
C ARG A 100 10.55 5.55 19.33
N ASP A 101 10.94 4.36 18.90
CA ASP A 101 12.26 4.13 18.31
C ASP A 101 12.39 4.82 16.93
N GLY A 102 11.28 5.15 16.28
CA GLY A 102 11.22 5.78 14.97
C GLY A 102 10.97 7.30 14.96
N ILE A 103 11.13 8.00 16.08
CA ILE A 103 10.97 9.45 16.17
C ILE A 103 12.23 10.14 16.69
N GLY A 104 12.33 11.47 16.52
CA GLY A 104 13.50 12.27 16.92
C GLY A 104 14.66 12.13 15.94
N ASP A 105 15.86 12.47 16.42
CA ASP A 105 17.09 12.46 15.61
C ASP A 105 17.41 11.05 15.07
N ARG A 106 17.41 10.87 13.75
CA ARG A 106 17.66 9.59 13.08
C ARG A 106 18.97 8.93 13.49
N ASP A 107 20.02 9.74 13.67
CA ASP A 107 21.36 9.25 14.00
C ASP A 107 21.45 8.68 15.43
N ARG A 108 20.39 8.90 16.24
CA ARG A 108 20.28 8.42 17.62
C ARG A 108 19.24 7.34 17.81
N ARG A 109 18.50 6.98 16.76
CA ARG A 109 17.48 5.92 16.85
C ARG A 109 18.13 4.55 17.01
N PRO A 110 17.58 3.67 17.87
CA PRO A 110 18.16 2.37 18.10
C PRO A 110 17.91 1.42 16.94
N PRO A 111 18.95 0.76 16.38
CA PRO A 111 18.72 -0.33 15.45
C PRO A 111 18.11 -1.53 16.20
N ARG A 112 17.13 -2.19 15.57
CA ARG A 112 16.45 -3.36 16.10
C ARG A 112 16.57 -4.52 15.12
N ARG A 113 16.76 -5.73 15.63
CA ARG A 113 16.54 -6.91 14.77
C ARG A 113 15.09 -6.95 14.35
N ASN A 114 14.82 -7.09 13.04
CA ASN A 114 13.47 -7.24 12.56
C ASN A 114 12.94 -8.63 12.95
N PRO A 115 11.95 -8.75 13.85
CA PRO A 115 11.47 -10.05 14.30
C PRO A 115 10.49 -10.71 13.32
N ALA A 116 9.92 -9.93 12.39
CA ALA A 116 8.95 -10.41 11.41
C ALA A 116 9.61 -10.89 10.12
N TRP A 117 10.66 -10.19 9.72
CA TRP A 117 11.37 -10.42 8.48
C TRP A 117 12.88 -10.58 8.73
N THR A 118 13.68 -10.54 7.69
CA THR A 118 15.13 -10.64 7.82
C THR A 118 15.78 -9.26 8.04
N GLY A 119 16.99 -9.27 8.62
CA GLY A 119 17.83 -8.07 8.73
C GLY A 119 17.60 -7.24 9.99
N VAL A 120 18.05 -6.01 9.90
CA VAL A 120 18.02 -5.01 10.98
C VAL A 120 17.15 -3.84 10.53
N GLU A 121 16.20 -3.47 11.38
CA GLU A 121 15.45 -2.22 11.26
C GLU A 121 16.27 -1.10 11.89
N HIS A 122 16.69 -0.14 11.09
CA HIS A 122 17.50 0.99 11.53
C HIS A 122 16.65 2.15 12.07
N ASN A 123 15.33 2.07 11.91
CA ASN A 123 14.38 3.13 12.29
C ASN A 123 14.61 4.48 11.58
N ASP A 124 15.29 4.47 10.43
CA ASP A 124 15.53 5.68 9.61
C ASP A 124 14.24 6.27 9.05
N PHE A 125 13.21 5.45 8.90
CA PHE A 125 11.89 5.83 8.47
C PHE A 125 10.89 5.50 9.59
N GLY A 126 10.35 6.55 10.22
CA GLY A 126 9.37 6.46 11.29
C GLY A 126 8.17 7.35 11.05
N THR A 127 7.50 7.76 12.13
CA THR A 127 6.27 8.56 12.04
C THR A 127 6.46 9.86 11.28
N ASP A 128 7.49 10.63 11.63
CA ASP A 128 7.72 11.95 11.03
C ASP A 128 8.05 11.82 9.54
N GLU A 129 8.86 10.84 9.16
CA GLU A 129 9.20 10.57 7.76
C GLU A 129 8.00 10.03 6.97
N PHE A 130 7.12 9.24 7.58
CA PHE A 130 5.91 8.79 6.94
C PHE A 130 4.94 9.95 6.64
N ILE A 131 4.78 10.87 7.57
CA ILE A 131 3.97 12.07 7.37
C ILE A 131 4.60 12.98 6.31
N ASP A 132 5.92 13.16 6.32
CA ASP A 132 6.65 13.91 5.29
C ASP A 132 6.48 13.28 3.91
N PHE A 133 6.55 11.94 3.82
CA PHE A 133 6.24 11.19 2.62
C PHE A 133 4.82 11.46 2.12
N CYS A 134 3.82 11.34 3.00
CA CYS A 134 2.43 11.60 2.62
C CYS A 134 2.21 13.03 2.12
N ARG A 135 2.85 14.02 2.74
CA ARG A 135 2.80 15.42 2.30
C ARG A 135 3.50 15.63 0.96
N GLU A 136 4.66 15.00 0.77
CA GLU A 136 5.44 15.11 -0.47
C GLU A 136 4.67 14.60 -1.69
N ILE A 137 3.88 13.54 -1.54
CA ILE A 137 3.08 12.96 -2.63
C ILE A 137 1.58 13.33 -2.55
N SER A 138 1.20 14.23 -1.62
CA SER A 138 -0.17 14.73 -1.46
C SER A 138 -1.21 13.65 -1.16
N THR A 139 -0.89 12.72 -0.26
CA THR A 139 -1.75 11.59 0.14
C THR A 139 -2.13 11.63 1.61
N VAL A 140 -3.15 10.86 1.98
CA VAL A 140 -3.64 10.75 3.36
C VAL A 140 -2.90 9.61 4.10
N PRO A 141 -2.39 9.84 5.32
CA PRO A 141 -1.80 8.77 6.12
C PRO A 141 -2.85 7.90 6.80
N ALA A 142 -2.62 6.57 6.83
CA ALA A 142 -3.27 5.62 7.71
C ALA A 142 -2.20 4.88 8.52
N ILE A 143 -2.34 4.87 9.84
CA ILE A 143 -1.34 4.27 10.74
C ILE A 143 -1.89 2.99 11.37
N ALA A 144 -1.09 1.92 11.36
CA ALA A 144 -1.40 0.68 12.06
C ALA A 144 -0.67 0.62 13.40
N VAL A 145 -1.41 0.39 14.50
CA VAL A 145 -0.81 0.29 15.84
C VAL A 145 -0.45 -1.15 16.20
N ASN A 146 0.56 -1.30 17.04
CA ASN A 146 1.03 -2.59 17.53
C ASN A 146 0.05 -3.18 18.56
N THR A 147 -0.75 -4.16 18.15
CA THR A 147 -1.58 -4.97 19.07
C THR A 147 -1.01 -6.36 19.33
N GLY A 148 0.10 -6.72 18.72
CA GLY A 148 0.83 -7.96 19.03
C GLY A 148 1.50 -7.85 20.40
N PHE A 149 2.63 -7.18 20.46
CA PHE A 149 3.41 -6.99 21.70
C PHE A 149 3.19 -5.63 22.37
N GLY A 150 2.57 -4.66 21.69
CA GLY A 150 2.21 -3.36 22.26
C GLY A 150 0.98 -3.42 23.15
N ASP A 151 0.67 -2.31 23.79
CA ASP A 151 -0.44 -2.14 24.72
C ASP A 151 -1.33 -0.94 24.35
N PRO A 152 -2.54 -0.83 24.96
CA PRO A 152 -3.47 0.26 24.67
C PRO A 152 -2.90 1.67 24.93
N ASN A 153 -2.03 1.82 25.93
CA ASN A 153 -1.45 3.11 26.27
C ASN A 153 -0.45 3.55 25.19
N SER A 154 0.40 2.62 24.71
CA SER A 154 1.32 2.90 23.60
C SER A 154 0.60 3.39 22.34
N ALA A 155 -0.51 2.74 21.97
CA ALA A 155 -1.34 3.16 20.85
C ALA A 155 -1.96 4.56 21.06
N ALA A 156 -2.53 4.81 22.25
CA ALA A 156 -3.10 6.09 22.61
C ALA A 156 -2.06 7.23 22.63
N GLU A 157 -0.84 6.96 23.10
CA GLU A 157 0.23 7.94 23.08
C GLU A 157 0.73 8.24 21.65
N TRP A 158 0.67 7.26 20.75
CA TRP A 158 0.98 7.51 19.33
C TRP A 158 -0.07 8.41 18.68
N VAL A 159 -1.36 8.21 18.96
CA VAL A 159 -2.41 9.16 18.56
C VAL A 159 -2.14 10.56 19.13
N ALA A 160 -1.81 10.64 20.42
CA ALA A 160 -1.50 11.91 21.07
C ALA A 160 -0.22 12.58 20.52
N TYR A 161 0.76 11.80 20.08
CA TYR A 161 1.94 12.32 19.37
C TYR A 161 1.55 12.92 18.03
N CYS A 162 0.75 12.20 17.22
CA CYS A 162 0.34 12.67 15.90
C CYS A 162 -0.64 13.86 15.97
N ASN A 163 -1.70 13.75 16.78
CA ASN A 163 -2.84 14.68 16.72
C ASN A 163 -2.94 15.63 17.92
N GLY A 164 -2.15 15.41 18.98
CA GLY A 164 -2.20 16.22 20.18
C GLY A 164 -1.68 17.63 19.96
N LYS A 165 -2.21 18.60 20.73
CA LYS A 165 -1.79 20.00 20.69
C LYS A 165 -0.32 20.12 21.15
N SER A 166 0.38 21.14 20.64
CA SER A 166 1.80 21.42 20.95
C SER A 166 2.10 21.65 22.44
N ASP A 167 1.12 22.06 23.21
CA ASP A 167 1.22 22.27 24.66
C ASP A 167 0.96 21.01 25.50
N SER A 168 0.53 19.91 24.88
CA SER A 168 0.41 18.59 25.52
C SER A 168 1.77 17.88 25.59
N TYR A 169 1.90 16.88 26.46
CA TYR A 169 3.17 16.12 26.59
C TYR A 169 3.63 15.51 25.26
N SER A 170 2.76 14.72 24.61
CA SER A 170 3.13 14.01 23.37
C SER A 170 3.20 14.96 22.17
N GLY A 171 2.30 15.96 22.07
CA GLY A 171 2.38 17.01 21.04
C GLY A 171 3.60 17.92 21.24
N GLY A 172 4.01 18.18 22.49
CA GLY A 172 5.25 18.87 22.82
C GLY A 172 6.50 18.09 22.37
N LEU A 173 6.48 16.77 22.48
CA LEU A 173 7.54 15.91 21.95
C LEU A 173 7.62 16.01 20.42
N ARG A 174 6.48 15.95 19.70
CA ARG A 174 6.43 16.19 18.26
C ARG A 174 6.99 17.57 17.89
N THR A 175 6.62 18.61 18.65
CA THR A 175 7.13 19.97 18.47
C THR A 175 8.65 20.04 18.64
N SER A 176 9.21 19.37 19.65
CA SER A 176 10.65 19.33 19.86
C SER A 176 11.40 18.57 18.76
N ASN A 177 10.71 17.66 18.05
CA ASN A 177 11.22 16.97 16.87
C ASN A 177 11.07 17.79 15.56
N GLY A 178 10.63 19.07 15.65
CA GLY A 178 10.55 19.99 14.53
C GLY A 178 9.16 20.15 13.91
N ASN A 179 8.12 19.45 14.43
CA ASN A 179 6.77 19.45 13.91
C ASN A 179 5.77 20.07 14.91
N PRO A 180 5.61 21.42 14.96
CA PRO A 180 4.74 22.07 15.93
C PRO A 180 3.25 21.80 15.71
N GLU A 181 2.83 21.70 14.44
CA GLU A 181 1.42 21.49 14.10
C GLU A 181 1.05 20.01 14.17
N PRO A 182 -0.18 19.65 14.61
CA PRO A 182 -0.71 18.30 14.53
C PRO A 182 -0.61 17.72 13.11
N PHE A 183 -0.41 16.42 13.05
CA PHE A 183 -0.39 15.69 11.77
C PHE A 183 -1.78 15.40 11.24
N ASP A 184 -2.79 15.43 12.11
CA ASP A 184 -4.21 15.19 11.82
C ASP A 184 -4.44 13.83 11.13
N VAL A 185 -3.81 12.78 11.67
CA VAL A 185 -3.98 11.41 11.18
C VAL A 185 -5.38 10.92 11.54
N GLU A 186 -6.22 10.74 10.53
CA GLU A 186 -7.62 10.35 10.69
C GLU A 186 -7.81 8.83 10.81
N TYR A 187 -7.02 8.02 10.08
CA TYR A 187 -7.25 6.57 9.93
C TYR A 187 -6.23 5.75 10.72
N TRP A 188 -6.74 4.80 11.54
CA TRP A 188 -5.90 3.98 12.41
C TRP A 188 -6.35 2.52 12.40
N CYS A 189 -5.46 1.61 11.97
CA CYS A 189 -5.69 0.19 12.07
C CYS A 189 -5.30 -0.32 13.46
N VAL A 190 -6.23 -1.00 14.14
CA VAL A 190 -6.01 -1.52 15.49
C VAL A 190 -5.40 -2.92 15.38
N GLY A 191 -4.15 -2.97 14.93
CA GLY A 191 -3.41 -4.20 14.68
C GLY A 191 -3.40 -4.64 13.22
N ASN A 192 -2.87 -5.86 12.99
CA ASN A 192 -2.77 -6.51 11.69
C ASN A 192 -2.89 -8.02 11.85
N GLU A 193 -3.82 -8.67 11.14
CA GLU A 193 -3.94 -10.14 11.03
C GLU A 193 -3.79 -10.93 12.34
N MET A 194 -4.29 -10.41 13.45
CA MET A 194 -4.07 -10.98 14.78
C MET A 194 -4.62 -12.42 14.94
N PHE A 195 -5.36 -12.89 13.97
CA PHE A 195 -5.86 -14.25 13.85
C PHE A 195 -4.82 -15.24 13.32
N GLY A 196 -3.87 -14.77 12.51
CA GLY A 196 -2.97 -15.63 11.74
C GLY A 196 -1.78 -16.14 12.56
N THR A 197 -1.50 -17.44 12.53
CA THR A 197 -0.35 -18.03 13.24
C THR A 197 1.01 -17.52 12.76
N TRP A 198 1.05 -16.87 11.59
CA TRP A 198 2.23 -16.20 11.03
C TRP A 198 2.47 -14.80 11.63
N GLN A 199 1.43 -14.21 12.25
CA GLN A 199 1.50 -12.86 12.81
C GLN A 199 2.18 -12.89 14.18
N LEU A 200 3.15 -12.00 14.42
CA LEU A 200 3.76 -11.85 15.73
C LEU A 200 2.72 -11.47 16.78
N GLY A 201 2.71 -12.20 17.90
CA GLY A 201 1.76 -11.95 18.97
C GLY A 201 0.31 -12.28 18.61
N TYR A 202 0.07 -13.12 17.58
CA TYR A 202 -1.26 -13.61 17.25
C TYR A 202 -1.97 -14.18 18.49
N MET A 203 -3.28 -14.11 18.50
CA MET A 203 -4.06 -14.53 19.67
C MET A 203 -5.44 -15.02 19.29
N GLN A 204 -6.07 -15.72 20.22
CA GLN A 204 -7.45 -16.17 20.04
C GLN A 204 -8.41 -14.97 19.99
N LEU A 205 -9.53 -15.13 19.28
CA LEU A 205 -10.52 -14.10 19.03
C LEU A 205 -10.93 -13.35 20.30
N HIS A 206 -11.30 -14.05 21.37
CA HIS A 206 -11.77 -13.41 22.62
C HIS A 206 -10.69 -12.56 23.31
N HIS A 207 -9.41 -12.94 23.20
CA HIS A 207 -8.31 -12.12 23.71
C HIS A 207 -8.12 -10.88 22.85
N TYR A 208 -8.27 -11.03 21.52
CA TYR A 208 -8.14 -9.90 20.62
C TYR A 208 -9.32 -8.92 20.78
N THR A 209 -10.57 -9.37 20.86
CA THR A 209 -11.72 -8.47 21.06
C THR A 209 -11.59 -7.65 22.33
N GLU A 210 -11.13 -8.25 23.43
CA GLU A 210 -10.85 -7.52 24.67
C GLU A 210 -9.73 -6.49 24.48
N LYS A 211 -8.59 -6.92 23.89
CA LYS A 211 -7.45 -6.03 23.63
C LYS A 211 -7.84 -4.90 22.67
N HIS A 212 -8.55 -5.21 21.58
CA HIS A 212 -9.06 -4.26 20.62
C HIS A 212 -9.94 -3.18 21.29
N ASN A 213 -10.94 -3.60 22.06
CA ASN A 213 -11.87 -2.67 22.70
C ASN A 213 -11.18 -1.74 23.69
N ARG A 214 -10.21 -2.24 24.44
CA ARG A 214 -9.39 -1.42 25.35
C ARG A 214 -8.50 -0.44 24.58
N THR A 215 -7.88 -0.89 23.50
CA THR A 215 -7.02 -0.06 22.65
C THR A 215 -7.84 1.02 21.96
N ALA A 216 -8.95 0.68 21.34
CA ALA A 216 -9.86 1.63 20.69
C ALA A 216 -10.34 2.72 21.64
N ARG A 217 -10.77 2.34 22.84
CA ARG A 217 -11.20 3.30 23.87
C ARG A 217 -10.06 4.25 24.26
N ALA A 218 -8.87 3.71 24.52
CA ALA A 218 -7.72 4.53 24.90
C ALA A 218 -7.29 5.50 23.78
N MET A 219 -7.39 5.09 22.51
CA MET A 219 -7.13 5.94 21.35
C MET A 219 -8.17 7.05 21.21
N TRP A 220 -9.47 6.72 21.31
CA TRP A 220 -10.55 7.73 21.24
C TRP A 220 -10.59 8.69 22.44
N GLU A 221 -10.05 8.29 23.60
CA GLU A 221 -9.83 9.22 24.72
C GLU A 221 -8.81 10.30 24.39
N ARG A 222 -7.88 10.05 23.45
CA ARG A 222 -6.91 11.06 22.97
C ARG A 222 -7.47 11.90 21.83
N ASP A 223 -8.18 11.27 20.91
CA ASP A 223 -8.80 11.95 19.77
C ASP A 223 -10.10 11.20 19.36
N PRO A 224 -11.26 11.71 19.73
CA PRO A 224 -12.53 11.06 19.40
C PRO A 224 -12.93 11.16 17.91
N SER A 225 -12.22 11.94 17.11
CA SER A 225 -12.51 12.15 15.70
C SER A 225 -11.91 11.07 14.78
N ILE A 226 -10.93 10.30 15.25
CA ILE A 226 -10.23 9.30 14.45
C ILE A 226 -11.14 8.11 14.09
N LYS A 227 -10.88 7.54 12.94
CA LYS A 227 -11.54 6.34 12.43
C LYS A 227 -10.69 5.11 12.72
N LEU A 228 -11.28 4.17 13.45
CA LEU A 228 -10.61 2.94 13.85
C LEU A 228 -11.03 1.78 12.97
N ILE A 229 -10.03 1.02 12.51
CA ILE A 229 -10.21 -0.15 11.65
C ILE A 229 -9.84 -1.38 12.47
N GLY A 230 -10.84 -2.23 12.76
CA GLY A 230 -10.64 -3.48 13.50
C GLY A 230 -10.21 -4.61 12.57
N VAL A 231 -9.39 -5.53 13.05
CA VAL A 231 -8.95 -6.70 12.27
C VAL A 231 -10.11 -7.64 12.01
N GLY A 232 -10.41 -7.87 10.72
CA GLY A 232 -11.36 -8.86 10.25
C GLY A 232 -10.66 -10.02 9.57
N ALA A 233 -11.40 -11.10 9.35
CA ALA A 233 -11.05 -12.23 8.52
C ALA A 233 -12.31 -13.05 8.26
N ILE A 234 -12.95 -12.83 7.13
CA ILE A 234 -14.15 -13.56 6.73
C ILE A 234 -13.75 -14.65 5.71
N GLY A 235 -14.36 -15.82 5.82
CA GLY A 235 -14.20 -16.85 4.78
C GLY A 235 -13.23 -17.98 5.08
N GLY A 236 -12.96 -18.30 6.33
CA GLY A 236 -12.56 -19.65 6.69
C GLY A 236 -11.09 -19.97 6.92
N ILE A 237 -10.15 -19.03 6.83
CA ILE A 237 -8.75 -19.31 7.22
C ILE A 237 -8.63 -19.53 8.75
N ASN A 238 -9.64 -19.14 9.52
CA ASN A 238 -9.53 -18.93 10.96
C ASN A 238 -10.24 -19.97 11.84
N GLU A 239 -11.18 -20.72 11.29
CA GLU A 239 -11.85 -21.78 12.04
C GLU A 239 -10.92 -22.96 12.32
N GLU A 240 -9.98 -23.24 11.40
CA GLU A 240 -8.98 -24.30 11.57
C GLU A 240 -7.86 -23.91 12.56
N ASN A 241 -7.57 -22.61 12.67
CA ASN A 241 -6.47 -22.08 13.48
C ASN A 241 -6.88 -21.52 14.84
N ASP A 242 -8.19 -21.31 15.08
CA ASP A 242 -8.73 -20.93 16.39
C ASP A 242 -9.71 -21.99 16.91
N PRO A 243 -9.23 -22.95 17.74
CA PRO A 243 -10.08 -23.99 18.32
C PRO A 243 -11.25 -23.42 19.13
N THR A 244 -11.13 -22.19 19.66
CA THR A 244 -12.20 -21.54 20.43
C THR A 244 -13.26 -21.00 19.47
N ALA A 245 -12.88 -20.39 18.37
CA ALA A 245 -13.84 -19.94 17.35
C ALA A 245 -14.57 -21.14 16.72
N ALA A 246 -13.84 -22.21 16.40
CA ALA A 246 -14.41 -23.46 15.88
C ALA A 246 -15.37 -24.11 16.88
N ALA A 247 -14.99 -24.21 18.16
CA ALA A 247 -15.82 -24.80 19.22
C ALA A 247 -17.12 -24.02 19.48
N LEU A 248 -17.11 -22.70 19.25
CA LEU A 248 -18.26 -21.81 19.41
C LEU A 248 -19.03 -21.62 18.10
N ASN A 249 -18.60 -22.24 17.01
CA ASN A 249 -19.11 -22.00 15.64
C ASN A 249 -19.12 -20.49 15.30
N ARG A 250 -18.06 -19.76 15.69
CA ARG A 250 -17.89 -18.33 15.52
C ARG A 250 -16.67 -18.06 14.65
N GLY A 251 -16.89 -17.61 13.40
CA GLY A 251 -15.81 -17.06 12.59
C GLY A 251 -15.26 -15.75 13.17
N TRP A 252 -14.01 -15.41 12.83
CA TRP A 252 -13.32 -14.23 13.36
C TRP A 252 -14.09 -12.92 13.16
N SER A 253 -14.48 -12.60 11.93
CA SER A 253 -15.22 -11.36 11.63
C SER A 253 -16.59 -11.34 12.30
N ARG A 254 -17.25 -12.50 12.48
CA ARG A 254 -18.49 -12.58 13.27
C ARG A 254 -18.25 -12.14 14.71
N GLY A 255 -17.27 -12.72 15.38
CA GLY A 255 -16.98 -12.37 16.76
C GLY A 255 -16.53 -10.92 16.93
N MET A 256 -15.77 -10.38 15.99
CA MET A 256 -15.41 -8.96 15.98
C MET A 256 -16.65 -8.07 15.86
N LEU A 257 -17.60 -8.39 14.99
CA LEU A 257 -18.82 -7.62 14.83
C LEU A 257 -19.80 -7.81 15.99
N GLU A 258 -19.82 -8.97 16.67
CA GLU A 258 -20.64 -9.20 17.86
C GLU A 258 -20.09 -8.46 19.09
N ASP A 259 -18.76 -8.52 19.33
CA ASP A 259 -18.14 -8.08 20.58
C ASP A 259 -17.50 -6.69 20.49
N SER A 260 -17.19 -6.20 19.28
CA SER A 260 -16.35 -5.01 19.06
C SER A 260 -16.91 -3.99 18.07
N ALA A 261 -18.14 -4.17 17.54
CA ALA A 261 -18.71 -3.25 16.54
C ALA A 261 -18.85 -1.80 17.04
N ASP A 262 -18.98 -1.58 18.36
CA ASP A 262 -19.03 -0.25 18.96
C ASP A 262 -17.63 0.37 19.20
N TYR A 263 -16.58 -0.38 18.92
CA TYR A 263 -15.18 0.01 19.10
C TYR A 263 -14.39 0.08 17.78
N MET A 264 -15.10 0.09 16.65
CA MET A 264 -14.51 0.28 15.33
C MET A 264 -15.40 1.14 14.44
N THR A 265 -14.80 1.82 13.48
CA THR A 265 -15.49 2.53 12.40
C THR A 265 -15.66 1.62 11.21
N TRP A 266 -14.59 0.87 10.85
CA TRP A 266 -14.54 -0.09 9.75
C TRP A 266 -13.93 -1.40 10.21
N ILE A 267 -14.17 -2.46 9.42
CA ILE A 267 -13.54 -3.77 9.61
C ILE A 267 -12.57 -4.04 8.46
N SER A 268 -11.35 -4.45 8.81
CA SER A 268 -10.30 -4.82 7.85
C SER A 268 -10.59 -6.19 7.23
N GLU A 269 -10.27 -6.35 5.96
CA GLU A 269 -10.21 -7.66 5.30
C GLU A 269 -9.01 -7.73 4.37
N HIS A 270 -8.39 -8.90 4.28
CA HIS A 270 -7.22 -9.16 3.45
C HIS A 270 -7.46 -10.37 2.55
N PHE A 271 -6.93 -10.32 1.32
CA PHE A 271 -6.82 -11.52 0.48
C PHE A 271 -5.69 -11.38 -0.53
N TYR A 272 -5.11 -12.52 -0.85
CA TYR A 272 -4.14 -12.67 -1.92
C TYR A 272 -4.57 -13.79 -2.85
N SER A 273 -4.25 -13.65 -4.14
CA SER A 273 -4.64 -14.57 -5.21
C SER A 273 -3.44 -14.95 -6.08
N GLY A 274 -3.63 -15.89 -6.99
CA GLY A 274 -2.59 -16.39 -7.85
C GLY A 274 -1.87 -17.61 -7.25
N ARG A 275 -0.64 -17.85 -7.69
CA ARG A 275 0.18 -18.94 -7.18
C ARG A 275 0.88 -18.53 -5.89
N VAL A 276 0.12 -18.36 -4.84
CA VAL A 276 0.63 -17.88 -3.55
C VAL A 276 1.75 -18.79 -3.00
N PRO A 277 2.74 -18.23 -2.25
CA PRO A 277 3.90 -18.99 -1.79
C PRO A 277 3.60 -20.20 -0.89
N TRP A 278 2.42 -20.20 -0.25
CA TRP A 278 2.00 -21.24 0.69
C TRP A 278 1.07 -22.32 0.08
N ASN A 279 0.77 -22.22 -1.23
CA ASN A 279 -0.03 -23.22 -1.96
C ASN A 279 0.74 -23.74 -3.17
N ASP A 280 0.44 -24.97 -3.58
CA ASP A 280 1.02 -25.62 -4.77
C ASP A 280 0.11 -25.47 -6.01
N ASP A 281 -0.67 -24.41 -6.09
CA ASP A 281 -1.57 -24.15 -7.20
C ASP A 281 -0.82 -24.02 -8.54
N GLU A 282 -1.39 -24.62 -9.58
CA GLU A 282 -0.90 -24.48 -10.94
C GLU A 282 -1.30 -23.14 -11.55
N GLU A 283 -0.66 -22.79 -12.66
CA GLU A 283 -1.03 -21.59 -13.43
C GLU A 283 -2.40 -21.80 -14.09
N LEU A 284 -3.31 -20.85 -13.83
CA LEU A 284 -4.65 -20.89 -14.39
C LEU A 284 -4.69 -20.35 -15.83
N PRO A 285 -5.65 -20.81 -16.65
CA PRO A 285 -6.00 -20.14 -17.89
C PRO A 285 -6.27 -18.64 -17.65
N LEU A 286 -5.91 -17.79 -18.62
CA LEU A 286 -5.95 -16.33 -18.44
C LEU A 286 -7.32 -15.80 -17.96
N ILE A 287 -8.41 -16.29 -18.54
CA ILE A 287 -9.77 -15.85 -18.17
C ILE A 287 -10.07 -16.14 -16.71
N GLU A 288 -9.70 -17.34 -16.23
CA GLU A 288 -9.87 -17.70 -14.82
C GLU A 288 -8.96 -16.87 -13.92
N HIS A 289 -7.70 -16.66 -14.33
CA HIS A 289 -6.75 -15.83 -13.60
C HIS A 289 -7.25 -14.39 -13.43
N VAL A 290 -7.75 -13.77 -14.49
CA VAL A 290 -8.30 -12.40 -14.48
C VAL A 290 -9.52 -12.29 -13.55
N SER A 291 -10.29 -13.37 -13.38
CA SER A 291 -11.47 -13.38 -12.52
C SER A 291 -11.15 -13.48 -11.02
N LEU A 292 -9.96 -13.94 -10.63
CA LEU A 292 -9.63 -14.27 -9.24
C LEU A 292 -9.87 -13.11 -8.27
N LEU A 293 -9.39 -11.90 -8.60
CA LEU A 293 -9.51 -10.75 -7.69
C LEU A 293 -10.98 -10.30 -7.56
N LYS A 294 -11.68 -10.13 -8.68
CA LYS A 294 -13.10 -9.73 -8.66
C LYS A 294 -13.97 -10.72 -7.90
N ASP A 295 -13.72 -12.03 -8.06
CA ASP A 295 -14.52 -13.07 -7.41
C ASP A 295 -14.25 -13.13 -5.90
N ASN A 296 -13.00 -12.94 -5.45
CA ASN A 296 -12.68 -12.84 -4.04
C ASN A 296 -13.33 -11.60 -3.39
N ILE A 297 -13.29 -10.43 -4.03
CA ILE A 297 -13.95 -9.22 -3.54
C ILE A 297 -15.45 -9.47 -3.39
N ARG A 298 -16.11 -10.01 -4.43
CA ARG A 298 -17.53 -10.33 -4.43
C ARG A 298 -17.90 -11.31 -3.33
N LYS A 299 -17.09 -12.37 -3.14
CA LYS A 299 -17.26 -13.37 -2.09
C LYS A 299 -17.19 -12.74 -0.70
N ILE A 300 -16.13 -12.00 -0.40
CA ILE A 300 -15.92 -11.33 0.90
C ILE A 300 -17.09 -10.40 1.20
N VAL A 301 -17.45 -9.54 0.25
CA VAL A 301 -18.57 -8.59 0.41
C VAL A 301 -19.91 -9.32 0.61
N GLY A 302 -20.16 -10.36 -0.17
CA GLY A 302 -21.37 -11.18 -0.04
C GLY A 302 -21.49 -11.79 1.35
N GLN A 303 -20.42 -12.37 1.86
CA GLN A 303 -20.35 -12.94 3.20
C GLN A 303 -20.56 -11.88 4.29
N HIS A 304 -19.97 -10.68 4.16
CA HIS A 304 -20.19 -9.57 5.10
C HIS A 304 -21.63 -9.10 5.11
N ARG A 305 -22.26 -8.95 3.95
CA ARG A 305 -23.68 -8.56 3.87
C ARG A 305 -24.60 -9.57 4.55
N GLU A 306 -24.37 -10.85 4.31
CA GLU A 306 -25.14 -11.92 4.95
C GLU A 306 -24.91 -11.92 6.47
N LEU A 307 -23.63 -11.90 6.87
CA LEU A 307 -23.26 -11.87 8.28
C LEU A 307 -23.87 -10.68 9.01
N GLN A 308 -23.66 -9.47 8.52
CA GLN A 308 -24.11 -8.25 9.20
C GLN A 308 -25.64 -8.15 9.29
N ARG A 309 -26.38 -8.65 8.29
CA ARG A 309 -27.85 -8.75 8.36
C ARG A 309 -28.32 -9.71 9.46
N SER A 310 -27.54 -10.76 9.75
CA SER A 310 -27.87 -11.75 10.77
C SER A 310 -27.64 -11.26 12.21
N LEU A 311 -26.88 -10.16 12.40
CA LEU A 311 -26.42 -9.69 13.70
C LEU A 311 -27.35 -8.63 14.30
N GLY A 312 -28.15 -9.02 15.31
CA GLY A 312 -29.10 -8.14 15.95
C GLY A 312 -28.49 -6.98 16.76
N ASN A 313 -27.25 -7.13 17.25
CA ASN A 313 -26.51 -6.08 17.95
C ASN A 313 -26.18 -4.88 17.08
N LEU A 314 -26.07 -5.06 15.77
CA LEU A 314 -25.81 -3.96 14.82
C LEU A 314 -27.03 -3.05 14.64
N LYS A 315 -28.24 -3.49 14.96
CA LYS A 315 -29.50 -2.71 14.86
C LYS A 315 -29.69 -2.07 13.49
N GLY A 316 -29.30 -2.79 12.43
CA GLY A 316 -29.35 -2.31 11.05
C GLY A 316 -28.20 -1.40 10.61
N ARG A 317 -27.21 -1.14 11.47
CA ARG A 317 -25.97 -0.47 11.05
C ARG A 317 -25.17 -1.38 10.12
N THR A 318 -24.54 -0.78 9.14
CA THR A 318 -23.49 -1.44 8.34
C THR A 318 -22.13 -0.96 8.83
N ILE A 319 -21.23 -1.89 9.14
CA ILE A 319 -19.83 -1.60 9.38
C ILE A 319 -19.10 -1.75 8.04
N PRO A 320 -18.62 -0.65 7.45
CA PRO A 320 -17.93 -0.71 6.16
C PRO A 320 -16.64 -1.52 6.23
N ILE A 321 -16.22 -2.04 5.08
CA ILE A 321 -15.01 -2.84 4.93
C ILE A 321 -13.85 -1.95 4.48
N ALA A 322 -12.72 -2.06 5.17
CA ALA A 322 -11.42 -1.64 4.66
C ALA A 322 -10.72 -2.89 4.11
N MET A 323 -10.65 -3.01 2.77
CA MET A 323 -9.84 -4.04 2.12
C MET A 323 -8.39 -3.57 2.09
N ASP A 324 -7.75 -3.50 3.26
CA ASP A 324 -6.49 -2.80 3.44
C ASP A 324 -5.25 -3.62 3.10
N GLU A 325 -5.43 -4.87 2.61
CA GLU A 325 -4.44 -5.62 1.84
C GLU A 325 -5.14 -6.49 0.78
N TRP A 326 -4.77 -6.31 -0.47
CA TRP A 326 -5.22 -7.16 -1.57
C TRP A 326 -4.23 -7.12 -2.72
N ASN A 327 -3.98 -8.28 -3.38
CA ASN A 327 -3.14 -8.37 -4.56
C ASN A 327 -3.10 -9.79 -5.12
N TYR A 328 -2.43 -9.94 -6.28
CA TYR A 328 -1.77 -11.18 -6.66
C TYR A 328 -0.47 -11.35 -5.86
N TRP A 329 -0.19 -12.58 -5.44
CA TRP A 329 1.08 -12.92 -4.81
C TRP A 329 1.59 -14.22 -5.43
N HIS A 330 2.66 -14.10 -6.23
CA HIS A 330 3.27 -15.27 -6.89
C HIS A 330 4.48 -15.75 -6.12
N ARG A 331 4.73 -17.06 -6.13
CA ARG A 331 5.83 -17.71 -5.40
C ARG A 331 7.21 -17.47 -6.03
N GLU A 332 7.27 -16.93 -7.23
CA GLU A 332 8.52 -16.61 -7.90
C GLU A 332 9.08 -15.29 -7.39
N TYR A 333 10.32 -15.33 -6.91
CA TYR A 333 11.00 -14.18 -6.34
C TYR A 333 12.06 -13.63 -7.28
N LYS A 334 11.98 -12.35 -7.64
CA LYS A 334 12.98 -11.66 -8.46
C LYS A 334 13.44 -10.33 -7.86
N TYR A 335 12.63 -9.68 -7.05
CA TYR A 335 12.92 -8.38 -6.44
C TYR A 335 12.71 -8.47 -4.93
N GLY A 336 13.80 -8.71 -4.19
CA GLY A 336 13.75 -8.85 -2.74
C GLY A 336 13.04 -10.12 -2.25
N GLU A 337 12.80 -10.20 -0.95
CA GLU A 337 12.07 -11.30 -0.34
C GLU A 337 10.61 -11.31 -0.79
N LEU A 338 10.07 -12.47 -1.16
CA LEU A 338 8.71 -12.63 -1.71
C LEU A 338 8.43 -11.71 -2.92
N GLY A 339 9.48 -11.30 -3.65
CA GLY A 339 9.34 -10.41 -4.80
C GLY A 339 8.64 -11.07 -5.98
N CYS A 340 7.67 -10.38 -6.57
CA CYS A 340 6.91 -10.82 -7.73
C CYS A 340 7.21 -9.98 -8.96
N VAL A 341 7.20 -10.60 -10.13
CA VAL A 341 7.11 -9.91 -11.42
C VAL A 341 5.66 -9.98 -11.86
N TYR A 342 5.04 -8.83 -12.05
CA TYR A 342 3.67 -8.75 -12.55
C TYR A 342 3.65 -8.60 -14.06
N ASP A 343 2.87 -9.43 -14.71
CA ASP A 343 2.69 -9.43 -16.17
C ASP A 343 1.37 -8.75 -16.59
N LEU A 344 1.10 -8.76 -17.89
CA LEU A 344 -0.11 -8.19 -18.44
C LEU A 344 -1.37 -8.92 -17.91
N GLY A 345 -1.31 -10.23 -17.73
CA GLY A 345 -2.43 -11.01 -17.17
C GLY A 345 -2.82 -10.54 -15.77
N ASP A 346 -1.82 -10.27 -14.91
CA ASP A 346 -2.05 -9.71 -13.57
C ASP A 346 -2.70 -8.32 -13.67
N SER A 347 -2.26 -7.49 -14.60
CA SER A 347 -2.80 -6.16 -14.78
C SER A 347 -4.28 -6.18 -15.21
N LEU A 348 -4.68 -7.11 -16.08
CA LEU A 348 -6.09 -7.29 -16.44
C LEU A 348 -6.93 -7.73 -15.24
N GLY A 349 -6.38 -8.61 -14.39
CA GLY A 349 -7.06 -9.03 -13.17
C GLY A 349 -7.20 -7.89 -12.14
N VAL A 350 -6.18 -7.03 -12.01
CA VAL A 350 -6.27 -5.83 -11.18
C VAL A 350 -7.36 -4.88 -11.69
N ALA A 351 -7.46 -4.68 -13.00
CA ALA A 351 -8.52 -3.85 -13.59
C ALA A 351 -9.93 -4.42 -13.29
N ALA A 352 -10.13 -5.74 -13.46
CA ALA A 352 -11.39 -6.40 -13.12
C ALA A 352 -11.70 -6.31 -11.61
N GLY A 353 -10.67 -6.38 -10.75
CA GLY A 353 -10.77 -6.15 -9.32
C GLY A 353 -11.21 -4.73 -8.98
N LEU A 354 -10.63 -3.70 -9.63
CA LEU A 354 -11.05 -2.30 -9.45
C LEU A 354 -12.52 -2.11 -9.86
N HIS A 355 -12.95 -2.71 -10.96
CA HIS A 355 -14.36 -2.69 -11.36
C HIS A 355 -15.27 -3.26 -10.26
N GLU A 356 -14.87 -4.35 -9.62
CA GLU A 356 -15.65 -4.93 -8.54
C GLU A 356 -15.68 -4.04 -7.30
N TYR A 357 -14.57 -3.39 -6.93
CA TYR A 357 -14.56 -2.38 -5.87
C TYR A 357 -15.55 -1.24 -6.14
N PHE A 358 -15.62 -0.76 -7.38
CA PHE A 358 -16.58 0.28 -7.74
C PHE A 358 -18.03 -0.19 -7.59
N ARG A 359 -18.34 -1.43 -7.98
CA ARG A 359 -19.67 -2.04 -7.83
C ARG A 359 -20.05 -2.22 -6.35
N GLN A 360 -19.08 -2.39 -5.47
CA GLN A 360 -19.26 -2.64 -4.04
C GLN A 360 -19.00 -1.41 -3.16
N SER A 361 -18.93 -0.22 -3.74
CA SER A 361 -18.57 1.03 -3.05
C SER A 361 -19.59 1.48 -1.99
N ASP A 362 -20.75 0.86 -1.92
CA ASP A 362 -21.75 1.06 -0.87
C ASP A 362 -21.33 0.45 0.49
N ILE A 363 -20.42 -0.51 0.49
CA ILE A 363 -19.93 -1.17 1.70
C ILE A 363 -18.38 -1.12 1.82
N ILE A 364 -17.64 -1.03 0.72
CA ILE A 364 -16.18 -0.90 0.76
C ILE A 364 -15.82 0.58 0.88
N ALA A 365 -15.22 0.94 2.02
CA ALA A 365 -14.81 2.31 2.32
C ALA A 365 -13.38 2.61 1.87
N MET A 366 -12.51 1.60 1.81
CA MET A 366 -11.09 1.71 1.49
C MET A 366 -10.61 0.43 0.83
N ALA A 367 -9.68 0.55 -0.13
CA ALA A 367 -8.95 -0.59 -0.69
C ALA A 367 -7.48 -0.20 -0.91
N ASN A 368 -6.55 -0.88 -0.22
CA ASN A 368 -5.12 -0.63 -0.33
C ASN A 368 -4.44 -1.78 -1.05
N TYR A 369 -3.87 -1.47 -2.21
CA TYR A 369 -3.05 -2.43 -2.95
C TYR A 369 -1.79 -2.77 -2.15
N ALA A 370 -1.55 -4.02 -1.84
CA ALA A 370 -0.40 -4.48 -1.10
C ALA A 370 0.62 -5.16 -2.02
N GLN A 371 1.78 -4.58 -2.16
CA GLN A 371 2.37 -3.40 -1.54
C GLN A 371 2.62 -2.34 -2.60
N THR A 372 3.42 -1.28 -2.29
CA THR A 372 3.65 -0.23 -3.27
C THR A 372 4.99 -0.39 -3.99
N VAL A 373 6.10 -0.53 -3.25
CA VAL A 373 7.46 -0.59 -3.82
C VAL A 373 8.12 -1.93 -3.49
N ASN A 374 8.67 -2.59 -4.51
CA ASN A 374 9.35 -3.89 -4.42
C ASN A 374 8.47 -5.02 -3.84
N VAL A 375 9.06 -6.15 -3.46
CA VAL A 375 8.34 -7.32 -2.93
C VAL A 375 7.14 -7.66 -3.82
N ILE A 376 5.92 -7.47 -3.35
CA ILE A 376 4.67 -7.60 -4.12
C ILE A 376 4.13 -6.23 -4.57
N GLY A 377 4.99 -5.22 -4.66
CA GLY A 377 4.63 -3.86 -5.01
C GLY A 377 4.41 -3.62 -6.50
N CYS A 378 3.65 -2.59 -6.81
CA CYS A 378 3.34 -2.15 -8.17
C CYS A 378 4.42 -1.25 -8.80
N ILE A 379 5.42 -0.85 -8.05
CA ILE A 379 6.64 -0.16 -8.49
C ILE A 379 7.82 -1.06 -8.16
N LYS A 380 8.74 -1.22 -9.11
CA LYS A 380 9.97 -2.01 -8.94
C LYS A 380 11.18 -1.10 -9.03
N THR A 381 12.21 -1.38 -8.23
CA THR A 381 13.45 -0.59 -8.23
C THR A 381 14.67 -1.49 -8.35
N THR A 382 15.69 -1.00 -9.06
CA THR A 382 17.06 -1.46 -8.98
C THR A 382 17.88 -0.47 -8.14
N LYS A 383 19.19 -0.57 -8.16
CA LYS A 383 20.07 0.43 -7.50
C LYS A 383 19.97 1.81 -8.13
N THR A 384 19.64 1.89 -9.42
CA THR A 384 19.72 3.11 -10.24
C THR A 384 18.39 3.54 -10.84
N ASP A 385 17.43 2.64 -10.96
CA ASP A 385 16.22 2.85 -11.74
C ASP A 385 14.98 2.44 -10.94
N ALA A 386 13.85 3.07 -11.24
CA ALA A 386 12.53 2.71 -10.75
C ALA A 386 11.54 2.65 -11.92
N GLU A 387 10.61 1.70 -11.89
CA GLU A 387 9.62 1.52 -12.96
C GLU A 387 8.30 0.97 -12.42
N PHE A 388 7.19 1.34 -13.06
CA PHE A 388 5.91 0.70 -12.82
C PHE A 388 5.94 -0.76 -13.30
N ALA A 389 5.52 -1.69 -12.44
CA ALA A 389 5.01 -2.96 -12.91
C ALA A 389 3.73 -2.75 -13.71
N THR A 390 3.31 -3.73 -14.49
CA THR A 390 2.09 -3.62 -15.30
C THR A 390 0.84 -3.31 -14.47
N THR A 391 0.75 -3.86 -13.26
CA THR A 391 -0.33 -3.56 -12.30
C THR A 391 -0.33 -2.11 -11.84
N GLY A 392 0.84 -1.48 -11.72
CA GLY A 392 0.97 -0.06 -11.37
C GLY A 392 0.41 0.86 -12.46
N LEU A 393 0.58 0.49 -13.74
CA LEU A 393 0.00 1.23 -14.84
C LEU A 393 -1.53 1.24 -14.81
N ILE A 394 -2.14 0.10 -14.44
CA ILE A 394 -3.59 0.01 -14.26
C ILE A 394 -4.06 0.89 -13.10
N LEU A 395 -3.42 0.79 -11.94
CA LEU A 395 -3.77 1.61 -10.78
C LEU A 395 -3.69 3.11 -11.13
N LYS A 396 -2.61 3.55 -11.81
CA LYS A 396 -2.43 4.92 -12.29
C LYS A 396 -3.54 5.31 -13.27
N MET A 397 -3.78 4.52 -14.33
CA MET A 397 -4.76 4.82 -15.37
C MET A 397 -6.18 4.98 -14.79
N TYR A 398 -6.58 4.07 -13.90
CA TYR A 398 -7.90 4.14 -13.26
C TYR A 398 -8.00 5.33 -12.30
N ARG A 399 -6.96 5.61 -11.54
CA ARG A 399 -6.93 6.75 -10.63
C ARG A 399 -7.07 8.08 -11.37
N GLU A 400 -6.40 8.21 -12.50
CA GLU A 400 -6.39 9.43 -13.29
C GLU A 400 -7.66 9.62 -14.12
N MET A 401 -8.16 8.54 -14.74
CA MET A 401 -9.17 8.61 -15.81
C MET A 401 -10.56 8.17 -15.39
N PHE A 402 -10.71 7.23 -14.43
CA PHE A 402 -12.01 6.65 -14.14
C PHE A 402 -12.89 7.59 -13.30
N GLY A 403 -14.21 7.60 -13.57
CA GLY A 403 -15.17 8.46 -12.89
C GLY A 403 -15.35 8.10 -11.41
N SER A 404 -16.01 9.01 -10.67
CA SER A 404 -16.14 8.90 -9.21
C SER A 404 -17.49 8.35 -8.72
N THR A 405 -18.52 8.34 -9.56
CA THR A 405 -19.86 7.86 -9.18
C THR A 405 -20.22 6.64 -10.03
N PRO A 406 -20.15 5.41 -9.47
CA PRO A 406 -20.43 4.21 -10.21
C PRO A 406 -21.85 4.16 -10.80
N ILE A 407 -21.96 3.64 -12.00
CA ILE A 407 -23.23 3.41 -12.71
C ILE A 407 -23.51 1.91 -12.72
N ASN A 408 -24.73 1.52 -12.42
CA ASN A 408 -25.12 0.12 -12.52
C ASN A 408 -25.23 -0.33 -13.98
N ILE A 409 -24.58 -1.45 -14.31
CA ILE A 409 -24.66 -2.11 -15.61
C ILE A 409 -25.51 -3.38 -15.43
N GLU A 410 -26.59 -3.49 -16.20
CA GLU A 410 -27.55 -4.58 -16.01
C GLU A 410 -27.08 -5.93 -16.56
N THR A 411 -26.32 -5.90 -17.65
CA THR A 411 -25.86 -7.14 -18.31
C THR A 411 -24.42 -6.99 -18.78
N VAL A 412 -23.57 -7.91 -18.39
CA VAL A 412 -22.20 -8.06 -18.88
C VAL A 412 -22.04 -9.49 -19.39
N PHE A 413 -21.39 -9.65 -20.52
CA PHE A 413 -21.15 -10.95 -21.14
C PHE A 413 -19.73 -11.44 -20.80
N GLU A 414 -19.62 -12.59 -20.18
CA GLU A 414 -18.33 -13.25 -19.98
C GLU A 414 -17.68 -13.56 -21.35
N PRO A 415 -16.34 -13.49 -21.46
CA PRO A 415 -15.36 -13.30 -20.38
C PRO A 415 -14.98 -11.84 -20.10
N TYR A 416 -15.70 -10.88 -20.68
CA TYR A 416 -15.41 -9.45 -20.51
C TYR A 416 -15.86 -8.93 -19.14
N ASP A 417 -15.16 -7.93 -18.63
CA ASP A 417 -15.60 -7.20 -17.44
C ASP A 417 -15.81 -5.73 -17.78
N ILE A 418 -16.98 -5.18 -17.49
CA ILE A 418 -17.37 -3.81 -17.86
C ILE A 418 -17.86 -3.09 -16.61
N SER A 419 -17.34 -1.88 -16.39
CA SER A 419 -17.78 -0.96 -15.35
C SER A 419 -17.93 0.45 -15.95
N ALA A 420 -18.80 1.26 -15.36
CA ALA A 420 -18.97 2.64 -15.77
C ALA A 420 -19.16 3.56 -14.58
N ALA A 421 -18.75 4.82 -14.72
CA ALA A 421 -18.94 5.83 -13.71
C ALA A 421 -19.16 7.22 -14.33
N ILE A 422 -19.93 8.06 -13.65
CA ILE A 422 -20.04 9.48 -13.97
C ILE A 422 -18.74 10.17 -13.56
N GLN A 423 -18.22 11.07 -14.39
CA GLN A 423 -17.06 11.91 -14.08
C GLN A 423 -17.36 12.79 -12.87
N LYS A 424 -16.30 13.14 -12.11
CA LYS A 424 -16.43 13.88 -10.85
C LYS A 424 -17.14 15.22 -10.98
N ASP A 425 -17.00 15.88 -12.13
CA ASP A 425 -17.63 17.16 -12.45
C ASP A 425 -19.03 17.02 -13.12
N GLY A 426 -19.49 15.78 -13.33
CA GLY A 426 -20.76 15.49 -13.98
C GLY A 426 -20.79 15.73 -15.48
N SER A 427 -19.65 16.03 -16.11
CA SER A 427 -19.57 16.41 -17.54
C SER A 427 -19.74 15.24 -18.51
N GLY A 428 -19.60 14.01 -18.02
CA GLY A 428 -19.61 12.82 -18.87
C GLY A 428 -19.57 11.52 -18.09
N VAL A 429 -19.28 10.47 -18.83
CA VAL A 429 -19.16 9.09 -18.33
C VAL A 429 -17.79 8.52 -18.70
N THR A 430 -17.26 7.68 -17.82
CA THR A 430 -16.14 6.80 -18.14
C THR A 430 -16.64 5.36 -18.20
N ILE A 431 -16.12 4.59 -19.15
CA ILE A 431 -16.49 3.21 -19.38
C ILE A 431 -15.21 2.39 -19.38
N GLY A 432 -15.07 1.54 -18.36
CA GLY A 432 -13.97 0.59 -18.24
C GLY A 432 -14.35 -0.75 -18.86
N ILE A 433 -13.51 -1.30 -19.74
CA ILE A 433 -13.71 -2.60 -20.38
C ILE A 433 -12.42 -3.42 -20.29
N VAL A 434 -12.50 -4.60 -19.69
CA VAL A 434 -11.40 -5.59 -19.66
C VAL A 434 -11.69 -6.67 -20.68
N ASN A 435 -10.75 -6.86 -21.62
CA ASN A 435 -10.78 -7.92 -22.62
C ASN A 435 -9.62 -8.91 -22.35
N PRO A 436 -9.89 -10.06 -21.73
CA PRO A 436 -8.87 -11.08 -21.47
C PRO A 436 -8.66 -12.05 -22.64
N THR A 437 -9.27 -11.79 -23.81
CA THR A 437 -9.16 -12.67 -24.98
C THR A 437 -8.08 -12.21 -25.95
N SER A 438 -7.65 -13.11 -26.81
CA SER A 438 -6.65 -12.82 -27.88
C SER A 438 -7.23 -12.14 -29.11
N GLU A 439 -8.52 -11.78 -29.09
CA GLU A 439 -9.21 -11.18 -30.23
C GLU A 439 -9.72 -9.78 -29.87
N SER A 440 -9.72 -8.89 -30.86
CA SER A 440 -10.42 -7.60 -30.75
C SER A 440 -11.92 -7.83 -30.73
N VAL A 441 -12.63 -7.02 -29.97
CA VAL A 441 -14.09 -7.10 -29.87
C VAL A 441 -14.73 -5.73 -30.01
N GLU A 442 -15.92 -5.72 -30.64
CA GLU A 442 -16.81 -4.55 -30.65
C GLU A 442 -17.86 -4.74 -29.55
N VAL A 443 -17.82 -3.90 -28.54
CA VAL A 443 -18.76 -3.94 -27.41
C VAL A 443 -19.85 -2.91 -27.65
N GLN A 444 -21.10 -3.37 -27.72
CA GLN A 444 -22.25 -2.47 -27.82
C GLN A 444 -22.77 -2.13 -26.42
N ILE A 445 -22.99 -0.83 -26.18
CA ILE A 445 -23.52 -0.33 -24.90
C ILE A 445 -24.79 0.48 -25.18
N ASP A 446 -25.89 0.10 -24.56
CA ASP A 446 -27.14 0.85 -24.58
C ASP A 446 -27.22 1.82 -23.42
N PHE A 447 -27.09 3.10 -23.71
CA PHE A 447 -27.16 4.18 -22.72
C PHE A 447 -28.60 4.61 -22.41
N ARG A 448 -29.59 3.94 -22.92
CA ARG A 448 -31.03 4.26 -22.75
C ARG A 448 -31.33 5.72 -23.08
N ASN A 449 -31.42 6.58 -22.06
CA ASN A 449 -31.85 7.99 -22.21
C ASN A 449 -30.67 8.98 -22.22
N ALA A 450 -29.44 8.53 -21.97
CA ALA A 450 -28.29 9.42 -22.00
C ALA A 450 -27.84 9.70 -23.44
N LYS A 451 -27.55 10.97 -23.74
CA LYS A 451 -26.96 11.38 -25.01
C LYS A 451 -25.50 11.67 -24.82
N LEU A 452 -24.66 10.85 -25.40
CA LEU A 452 -23.21 11.03 -25.38
C LEU A 452 -22.73 11.84 -26.58
N ALA A 453 -21.60 12.49 -26.40
CA ALA A 453 -20.85 13.09 -27.51
C ALA A 453 -20.42 11.97 -28.49
N LYS A 454 -20.27 12.33 -29.75
CA LYS A 454 -19.87 11.38 -30.80
C LYS A 454 -18.37 11.09 -30.79
N VAL A 455 -17.61 11.80 -29.97
CA VAL A 455 -16.15 11.74 -29.90
C VAL A 455 -15.75 11.70 -28.45
N GLY A 456 -14.79 10.85 -28.12
CA GLY A 456 -14.23 10.70 -26.79
C GLY A 456 -12.75 10.37 -26.83
N ASP A 457 -12.13 10.19 -25.68
CA ASP A 457 -10.75 9.71 -25.56
C ASP A 457 -10.75 8.26 -25.10
N HIS A 458 -9.83 7.46 -25.62
CA HIS A 458 -9.62 6.07 -25.28
C HIS A 458 -8.24 5.89 -24.68
N HIS A 459 -8.20 5.50 -23.40
CA HIS A 459 -6.99 5.16 -22.67
C HIS A 459 -6.96 3.65 -22.49
N TYR A 460 -5.85 3.00 -22.80
CA TYR A 460 -5.76 1.56 -22.63
C TYR A 460 -4.36 1.06 -22.35
N VAL A 461 -4.30 -0.09 -21.70
CA VAL A 461 -3.11 -0.91 -21.53
C VAL A 461 -3.35 -2.21 -22.26
N SER A 462 -2.44 -2.59 -23.16
CA SER A 462 -2.50 -3.85 -23.90
C SER A 462 -1.09 -4.39 -24.19
N GLY A 463 -1.00 -5.61 -24.68
CA GLY A 463 0.25 -6.23 -25.09
C GLY A 463 0.02 -7.38 -26.05
N GLN A 464 1.11 -7.89 -26.63
CA GLN A 464 1.05 -9.00 -27.58
C GLN A 464 0.87 -10.35 -26.90
N GLU A 465 1.40 -10.47 -25.68
CA GLU A 465 1.41 -11.71 -24.91
C GLU A 465 1.03 -11.45 -23.45
N ARG A 466 0.35 -12.44 -22.84
CA ARG A 466 0.01 -12.43 -21.41
C ARG A 466 1.21 -12.12 -20.51
N SER A 467 2.38 -12.70 -20.86
CA SER A 467 3.61 -12.61 -20.07
C SER A 467 4.39 -11.30 -20.20
N ALA A 468 3.92 -10.37 -21.04
CA ALA A 468 4.57 -9.06 -21.18
C ALA A 468 4.62 -8.32 -19.84
N HIS A 469 5.79 -7.80 -19.47
CA HIS A 469 6.02 -7.14 -18.19
C HIS A 469 7.10 -6.05 -18.30
N ASN A 470 7.11 -5.13 -17.34
CA ASN A 470 8.10 -4.05 -17.28
C ASN A 470 9.19 -4.34 -16.25
N ARG A 471 10.40 -3.86 -16.53
CA ARG A 471 11.55 -3.94 -15.62
C ARG A 471 12.24 -2.59 -15.49
N PRO A 472 12.71 -2.22 -14.29
CA PRO A 472 13.51 -1.02 -14.12
C PRO A 472 14.78 -1.05 -14.99
N GLY A 473 15.06 0.07 -15.69
CA GLY A 473 16.23 0.21 -16.56
C GLY A 473 16.09 -0.43 -17.94
N GLU A 474 14.96 -1.07 -18.26
CA GLU A 474 14.64 -1.63 -19.57
C GLU A 474 13.53 -0.84 -20.26
N PRO A 475 13.45 -0.84 -21.60
CA PRO A 475 12.31 -0.29 -22.32
C PRO A 475 11.01 -0.99 -21.90
N ARG A 476 9.95 -0.22 -21.68
CA ARG A 476 8.64 -0.78 -21.36
C ARG A 476 8.13 -1.69 -22.45
N GLN A 477 7.66 -2.88 -22.07
CA GLN A 477 6.91 -3.79 -22.95
C GLN A 477 5.42 -3.46 -22.94
N VAL A 478 4.94 -2.87 -21.87
CA VAL A 478 3.53 -2.50 -21.66
C VAL A 478 3.50 -1.06 -21.17
N ASP A 479 2.65 -0.24 -21.77
CA ASP A 479 2.45 1.15 -21.34
C ASP A 479 0.99 1.59 -21.54
N ILE A 480 0.64 2.74 -20.98
CA ILE A 480 -0.66 3.37 -21.21
C ILE A 480 -0.63 4.04 -22.58
N THR A 481 -1.52 3.62 -23.46
CA THR A 481 -1.75 4.25 -24.76
C THR A 481 -2.98 5.14 -24.70
N VAL A 482 -2.92 6.28 -25.40
CA VAL A 482 -4.02 7.24 -25.45
C VAL A 482 -4.37 7.58 -26.90
N ASP A 483 -5.53 7.20 -27.34
CA ASP A 483 -6.12 7.60 -28.61
C ASP A 483 -7.16 8.69 -28.38
N ARG A 484 -6.87 9.90 -28.87
CA ARG A 484 -7.74 11.05 -28.68
C ARG A 484 -8.71 11.23 -29.82
N GLY A 485 -9.90 11.70 -29.50
CA GLY A 485 -10.90 12.02 -30.49
C GLY A 485 -11.42 10.80 -31.25
N VAL A 486 -11.44 9.63 -30.60
CA VAL A 486 -12.00 8.42 -31.19
C VAL A 486 -13.51 8.58 -31.43
N SER A 487 -14.01 8.03 -32.53
CA SER A 487 -15.44 8.02 -32.78
C SER A 487 -16.14 7.14 -31.75
N VAL A 488 -17.05 7.72 -30.99
CA VAL A 488 -17.91 7.04 -30.03
C VAL A 488 -19.30 6.94 -30.62
N SER A 489 -19.73 5.73 -30.85
CA SER A 489 -21.12 5.38 -31.17
C SER A 489 -21.63 4.47 -30.06
N ASP A 490 -22.67 3.70 -30.31
CA ASP A 490 -23.09 2.63 -29.40
C ASP A 490 -22.09 1.46 -29.36
N TYR A 491 -21.01 1.50 -30.16
CA TYR A 491 -19.98 0.47 -30.27
C TYR A 491 -18.63 1.01 -29.85
N PHE A 492 -17.91 0.22 -29.03
CA PHE A 492 -16.58 0.48 -28.54
C PHE A 492 -15.64 -0.61 -29.01
N SER A 493 -14.64 -0.24 -29.82
CA SER A 493 -13.62 -1.18 -30.28
C SER A 493 -12.58 -1.41 -29.20
N VAL A 494 -12.42 -2.65 -28.78
CA VAL A 494 -11.58 -3.07 -27.65
C VAL A 494 -10.47 -3.99 -28.14
N PRO A 495 -9.20 -3.64 -27.99
CA PRO A 495 -8.08 -4.49 -28.40
C PRO A 495 -8.04 -5.83 -27.67
N PRO A 496 -7.32 -6.84 -28.18
CA PRO A 496 -7.06 -8.07 -27.47
C PRO A 496 -6.18 -7.81 -26.23
N LEU A 497 -6.27 -8.66 -25.24
CA LEU A 497 -5.44 -8.63 -24.02
C LEU A 497 -5.32 -7.21 -23.47
N SER A 498 -6.44 -6.56 -23.15
CA SER A 498 -6.44 -5.13 -22.82
C SER A 498 -7.36 -4.75 -21.67
N SER A 499 -6.96 -3.70 -20.96
CA SER A 499 -7.81 -2.93 -20.07
C SER A 499 -7.99 -1.53 -20.64
N ASN A 500 -9.22 -1.09 -20.78
CA ASN A 500 -9.62 0.10 -21.55
C ASN A 500 -10.45 1.03 -20.68
N ILE A 501 -10.27 2.34 -20.84
CA ILE A 501 -11.15 3.39 -20.31
C ILE A 501 -11.52 4.33 -21.45
N PHE A 502 -12.79 4.40 -21.78
CA PHE A 502 -13.34 5.41 -22.68
C PHE A 502 -13.89 6.57 -21.86
N VAL A 503 -13.46 7.78 -22.17
CA VAL A 503 -13.90 9.03 -21.54
C VAL A 503 -14.78 9.78 -22.51
N VAL A 504 -16.07 9.91 -22.20
CA VAL A 504 -17.07 10.45 -23.12
C VAL A 504 -17.92 11.50 -22.43
N SER A 505 -17.99 12.70 -23.01
CA SER A 505 -18.83 13.77 -22.48
C SER A 505 -20.32 13.55 -22.79
N PHE A 506 -21.20 14.11 -21.96
CA PHE A 506 -22.62 14.24 -22.31
C PHE A 506 -22.82 15.36 -23.34
N ASN A 507 -23.85 15.19 -24.23
CA ASN A 507 -24.27 16.23 -25.18
C ASN A 507 -25.15 17.28 -24.53
#